data_4f1740e98cb1b842d810464f0ebf616b
#
_entry.id   4f1740e98cb1b842d810464f0ebf616b
#
_cell.length_a   1.000
_cell.length_b   1.000
_cell.length_c   1.000
_cell.angle_alpha   90.00
_cell.angle_beta   90.00
_cell.angle_gamma   90.00
#
_symmetry.space_group_name_H-M   'P 1'
#
loop_
_entity.id
_entity.type
_entity.pdbx_description
1 polymer ?
#
loop_
_entity_poly.entity_id
_entity_poly.type
_entity_poly.pdbx_seq_one_letter_code
_entity_poly.pdbx_strand_id
1 'polypeptide(L)'
;MKKTLGLIAAAMLLVGGVAFADEAMLIDFTQLDADYELTDADGNVVSKQNKRTTMDYAISAGSTFTKQQKDLMRTSLSLPEWEVTLNSSAKTVQSLADSTVVAAPVKDSADVPFAGQNVMGVRVVFPSWNSNANAKIVPPFDIPAYEPLSTVSDDDERQALSEDEDASSFNVAQNPSFEKTLFEGGFGVVKNVGTIKSIKVTTLGMNFPHGLYVHLTDNDNVERRYFMGYLSFDGWKELRWNNPQYISEIRNREIRVYPIYPRGTPFIKFAGFEVTRDASHIGGDFIGYFKDVKIIYDKALLTSDRDIADEDLWGIIGKKEAARQSAEMSKFGNKQVNRYLEKSKLAAEEDFVSSLYEDSDSNAQRHGGQAADEI
;
A
#
# COMPACT_ATOMS: atom_id res chain seq x y z
N MET A 1 -33.59 -27.73 43.09
CA MET A 1 -32.66 -26.61 42.78
C MET A 1 -31.21 -27.00 42.46
N LYS A 2 -30.63 -28.07 43.04
CA LYS A 2 -29.24 -28.49 42.71
C LYS A 2 -29.06 -29.19 41.33
N LYS A 3 -30.13 -29.75 40.77
CA LYS A 3 -30.05 -30.44 39.44
C LYS A 3 -30.19 -29.49 38.23
N THR A 4 -30.80 -28.34 38.41
CA THR A 4 -30.92 -27.32 37.35
C THR A 4 -29.65 -26.48 37.17
N LEU A 5 -28.85 -26.33 38.23
CA LEU A 5 -27.56 -25.60 38.16
C LEU A 5 -26.51 -26.39 37.38
N GLY A 6 -26.57 -27.73 37.46
CA GLY A 6 -25.64 -28.58 36.68
C GLY A 6 -25.92 -28.58 35.19
N LEU A 7 -27.16 -28.39 34.78
CA LEU A 7 -27.53 -28.34 33.36
C LEU A 7 -27.13 -27.01 32.68
N ILE A 8 -27.18 -25.91 33.43
CA ILE A 8 -26.76 -24.58 32.96
C ILE A 8 -25.22 -24.53 32.82
N ALA A 9 -24.50 -25.15 33.79
CA ALA A 9 -23.03 -25.22 33.70
C ALA A 9 -22.56 -26.13 32.55
N ALA A 10 -23.28 -27.22 32.25
CA ALA A 10 -22.98 -28.09 31.11
C ALA A 10 -23.33 -27.42 29.75
N ALA A 11 -24.38 -26.59 29.71
CA ALA A 11 -24.72 -25.80 28.52
C ALA A 11 -23.72 -24.68 28.24
N MET A 12 -23.08 -24.09 29.26
CA MET A 12 -22.01 -23.09 29.09
C MET A 12 -20.67 -23.72 28.64
N LEU A 13 -20.43 -25.00 28.95
CA LEU A 13 -19.23 -25.72 28.52
C LEU A 13 -19.33 -26.23 27.07
N LEU A 14 -20.54 -26.28 26.48
CA LEU A 14 -20.76 -26.65 25.06
C LEU A 14 -20.73 -25.48 24.10
N VAL A 15 -20.54 -24.23 24.56
CA VAL A 15 -20.15 -23.08 23.77
C VAL A 15 -18.63 -23.08 23.63
N GLY A 16 -18.05 -24.25 23.46
CA GLY A 16 -16.65 -24.44 23.12
C GLY A 16 -16.40 -23.96 21.69
N GLY A 17 -15.73 -22.83 21.59
CA GLY A 17 -14.90 -22.49 20.46
C GLY A 17 -15.59 -22.47 19.09
N VAL A 18 -16.62 -21.66 18.90
CA VAL A 18 -16.88 -21.13 17.57
C VAL A 18 -15.69 -20.23 17.28
N ALA A 19 -14.74 -20.71 16.50
CA ALA A 19 -13.66 -19.88 15.97
C ALA A 19 -14.33 -18.79 15.10
N PHE A 20 -14.56 -17.63 15.71
CA PHE A 20 -15.01 -16.47 14.95
C PHE A 20 -13.85 -16.07 14.03
N ALA A 21 -14.12 -16.00 12.74
CA ALA A 21 -13.18 -15.42 11.80
C ALA A 21 -12.95 -13.96 12.21
N ASP A 22 -11.68 -13.58 12.35
CA ASP A 22 -11.31 -12.20 12.68
C ASP A 22 -11.53 -11.29 11.47
N GLU A 23 -12.00 -10.09 11.71
CA GLU A 23 -12.06 -9.01 10.71
C GLU A 23 -10.95 -8.01 11.02
N ALA A 24 -10.09 -7.74 10.04
CA ALA A 24 -9.04 -6.74 10.15
C ALA A 24 -9.14 -5.73 9.01
N MET A 25 -8.86 -4.47 9.35
CA MET A 25 -8.65 -3.41 8.38
C MET A 25 -7.28 -3.63 7.73
N LEU A 26 -7.26 -3.97 6.43
CA LEU A 26 -6.00 -4.11 5.69
C LEU A 26 -5.45 -2.75 5.31
N ILE A 27 -6.25 -1.91 4.67
CA ILE A 27 -5.89 -0.54 4.35
C ILE A 27 -7.11 0.39 4.46
N ASP A 28 -6.92 1.54 5.07
CA ASP A 28 -7.92 2.60 5.21
C ASP A 28 -7.39 3.90 4.61
N PHE A 29 -7.90 4.26 3.45
CA PHE A 29 -7.43 5.43 2.71
C PHE A 29 -7.74 6.76 3.40
N THR A 30 -8.70 6.79 4.33
CA THR A 30 -8.98 8.00 5.12
C THR A 30 -7.85 8.33 6.10
N GLN A 31 -7.00 7.35 6.44
CA GLN A 31 -5.84 7.54 7.31
C GLN A 31 -4.56 7.90 6.54
N LEU A 32 -4.61 7.88 5.20
CA LEU A 32 -3.46 8.14 4.33
C LEU A 32 -3.41 9.57 3.82
N ASP A 33 -4.14 10.48 4.44
CA ASP A 33 -4.08 11.90 4.10
C ASP A 33 -2.68 12.47 4.38
N ALA A 34 -2.27 13.43 3.56
CA ALA A 34 -0.98 14.09 3.74
C ALA A 34 -1.08 15.08 4.90
N ASP A 35 -0.19 14.96 5.89
CA ASP A 35 -0.15 15.78 7.10
C ASP A 35 1.13 16.63 7.21
N TYR A 36 2.07 16.48 6.27
CA TYR A 36 3.22 17.37 6.14
C TYR A 36 3.72 17.44 4.70
N GLU A 37 4.53 18.46 4.41
CA GLU A 37 5.08 18.77 3.10
C GLU A 37 6.61 18.63 3.12
N LEU A 38 7.17 18.00 2.09
CA LEU A 38 8.60 18.03 1.82
C LEU A 38 8.90 19.24 0.92
N THR A 39 9.89 20.03 1.31
CA THR A 39 10.34 21.21 0.56
C THR A 39 11.76 20.99 0.06
N ASP A 40 12.07 21.61 -1.11
CA ASP A 40 13.43 21.70 -1.63
C ASP A 40 14.26 22.77 -0.88
N ALA A 41 15.51 22.96 -1.32
CA ALA A 41 16.42 23.96 -0.76
C ALA A 41 15.91 25.41 -0.94
N ASP A 42 15.06 25.64 -1.93
CA ASP A 42 14.48 26.94 -2.28
C ASP A 42 13.14 27.20 -1.57
N GLY A 43 12.66 26.21 -0.80
CA GLY A 43 11.40 26.29 -0.05
C GLY A 43 10.15 25.92 -0.84
N ASN A 44 10.28 25.41 -2.06
CA ASN A 44 9.14 24.94 -2.84
C ASN A 44 8.68 23.56 -2.35
N VAL A 45 7.38 23.35 -2.32
CA VAL A 45 6.79 22.05 -1.96
C VAL A 45 7.04 21.06 -3.09
N VAL A 46 7.82 20.01 -2.80
CA VAL A 46 8.18 18.96 -3.75
C VAL A 46 7.17 17.81 -3.69
N SER A 47 6.74 17.42 -2.50
CA SER A 47 5.74 16.38 -2.30
C SER A 47 4.99 16.53 -0.98
N LYS A 48 3.80 15.93 -0.91
CA LYS A 48 2.95 15.89 0.28
C LYS A 48 2.96 14.49 0.85
N GLN A 49 3.30 14.35 2.12
CA GLN A 49 3.60 13.09 2.76
C GLN A 49 2.70 12.83 3.98
N ASN A 50 2.58 11.57 4.35
CA ASN A 50 1.90 11.13 5.56
C ASN A 50 2.94 10.69 6.61
N LYS A 51 3.01 11.35 7.77
CA LYS A 51 4.00 11.10 8.82
C LYS A 51 4.02 9.64 9.28
N ARG A 52 2.83 9.08 9.47
CA ARG A 52 2.69 7.71 9.98
C ARG A 52 3.36 6.68 9.09
N THR A 53 3.28 6.86 7.77
CA THR A 53 3.74 5.88 6.78
C THR A 53 5.03 6.28 6.09
N THR A 54 5.70 7.33 6.54
CA THR A 54 6.97 7.77 5.95
C THR A 54 8.04 6.71 6.11
N MET A 55 8.69 6.37 5.00
CA MET A 55 9.82 5.46 4.95
C MET A 55 11.12 6.26 4.84
N ASP A 56 12.01 6.04 5.79
CA ASP A 56 13.38 6.51 5.76
C ASP A 56 14.29 5.38 5.31
N TYR A 57 15.11 5.64 4.29
CA TYR A 57 16.08 4.69 3.75
C TYR A 57 17.45 5.34 3.55
N ALA A 58 17.76 6.36 4.33
CA ALA A 58 19.03 7.07 4.28
C ALA A 58 20.24 6.10 4.34
N ILE A 59 20.10 5.02 5.13
CA ILE A 59 21.10 3.95 5.23
C ILE A 59 21.22 3.20 3.89
N SER A 60 20.09 2.82 3.27
CA SER A 60 20.07 2.07 1.99
C SER A 60 20.56 2.90 0.81
N ALA A 61 20.36 4.23 0.84
CA ALA A 61 20.82 5.14 -0.21
C ALA A 61 22.36 5.27 -0.25
N GLY A 62 23.04 4.91 0.85
CA GLY A 62 24.51 4.94 0.91
C GLY A 62 25.09 6.36 1.07
N SER A 63 26.42 6.43 1.10
CA SER A 63 27.15 7.69 1.30
C SER A 63 27.31 8.57 0.06
N THR A 64 26.89 8.10 -1.11
CA THR A 64 27.02 8.81 -2.40
C THR A 64 26.10 10.03 -2.51
N PHE A 65 24.99 10.01 -1.74
CA PHE A 65 23.98 11.07 -1.79
C PHE A 65 24.11 12.00 -0.57
N THR A 66 23.92 13.30 -0.81
CA THR A 66 23.87 14.31 0.25
C THR A 66 22.63 14.12 1.12
N LYS A 67 22.65 14.69 2.33
CA LYS A 67 21.47 14.66 3.22
C LYS A 67 20.22 15.25 2.55
N GLN A 68 20.35 16.37 1.84
CA GLN A 68 19.24 16.99 1.11
C GLN A 68 18.67 16.06 0.02
N GLN A 69 19.54 15.39 -0.76
CA GLN A 69 19.09 14.41 -1.74
C GLN A 69 18.36 13.23 -1.08
N LYS A 70 18.87 12.72 0.03
CA LYS A 70 18.22 11.66 0.79
C LYS A 70 16.84 12.08 1.33
N ASP A 71 16.71 13.32 1.81
CA ASP A 71 15.43 13.86 2.26
C ASP A 71 14.40 13.92 1.11
N LEU A 72 14.81 14.31 -0.09
CA LEU A 72 13.95 14.31 -1.29
C LEU A 72 13.58 12.89 -1.79
N MET A 73 14.34 11.89 -1.40
CA MET A 73 14.04 10.48 -1.71
C MET A 73 12.97 9.88 -0.78
N ARG A 74 12.65 10.49 0.36
CA ARG A 74 11.63 10.02 1.29
C ARG A 74 10.28 9.89 0.58
N THR A 75 9.52 8.89 0.98
CA THR A 75 8.17 8.66 0.48
C THR A 75 7.29 8.07 1.57
N SER A 76 5.98 8.18 1.39
CA SER A 76 4.96 7.64 2.28
C SER A 76 3.79 7.07 1.48
N LEU A 77 2.80 6.50 2.15
CA LEU A 77 1.56 6.06 1.52
C LEU A 77 0.54 7.19 1.33
N SER A 78 0.94 8.46 1.40
CA SER A 78 0.01 9.58 1.15
C SER A 78 -0.64 9.44 -0.23
N LEU A 79 -1.94 9.77 -0.31
CA LEU A 79 -2.75 9.51 -1.51
C LEU A 79 -2.17 10.12 -2.80
N PRO A 80 -1.60 11.33 -2.82
CA PRO A 80 -1.00 11.90 -4.04
C PRO A 80 0.23 11.16 -4.57
N GLU A 81 0.86 10.33 -3.74
CA GLU A 81 2.06 9.56 -4.14
C GLU A 81 1.74 8.22 -4.81
N TRP A 82 0.46 7.82 -4.84
CA TRP A 82 0.01 6.60 -5.51
C TRP A 82 0.09 6.73 -7.01
N GLU A 83 0.38 5.64 -7.70
CA GLU A 83 0.63 5.62 -9.13
C GLU A 83 -0.45 4.81 -9.87
N VAL A 84 -0.85 5.30 -11.04
CA VAL A 84 -1.65 4.54 -11.99
C VAL A 84 -0.73 3.99 -13.06
N THR A 85 -0.72 2.66 -13.23
CA THR A 85 0.02 1.98 -14.29
C THR A 85 -0.95 1.34 -15.27
N LEU A 86 -0.73 1.59 -16.56
CA LEU A 86 -1.59 1.07 -17.64
C LEU A 86 -0.91 -0.12 -18.33
N ASN A 87 -1.70 -1.12 -18.72
CA ASN A 87 -1.18 -2.21 -19.55
C ASN A 87 -0.80 -1.69 -20.95
N SER A 88 -0.03 -2.49 -21.70
CA SER A 88 0.47 -2.10 -23.03
C SER A 88 -0.63 -1.68 -24.02
N SER A 89 -1.83 -2.26 -23.90
CA SER A 89 -2.98 -1.95 -24.75
C SER A 89 -3.66 -0.61 -24.42
N ALA A 90 -3.42 -0.06 -23.24
CA ALA A 90 -4.00 1.20 -22.76
C ALA A 90 -2.95 2.32 -22.64
N LYS A 91 -1.67 1.97 -22.67
CA LYS A 91 -0.58 2.92 -22.38
C LYS A 91 -0.29 3.82 -23.57
N THR A 92 -0.64 5.09 -23.46
CA THR A 92 -0.15 6.21 -24.27
C THR A 92 0.49 7.24 -23.36
N VAL A 93 1.30 8.15 -23.89
CA VAL A 93 1.88 9.26 -23.10
C VAL A 93 0.74 10.06 -22.44
N GLN A 94 -0.28 10.42 -23.22
CA GLN A 94 -1.42 11.20 -22.75
C GLN A 94 -2.24 10.44 -21.70
N SER A 95 -2.60 9.17 -21.95
CA SER A 95 -3.41 8.40 -21.00
C SER A 95 -2.69 8.17 -19.68
N LEU A 96 -1.36 8.05 -19.71
CA LEU A 96 -0.57 7.93 -18.50
C LEU A 96 -0.48 9.25 -17.72
N ALA A 97 -0.29 10.37 -18.41
CA ALA A 97 -0.22 11.70 -17.79
C ALA A 97 -1.56 12.12 -17.16
N ASP A 98 -2.69 11.78 -17.80
CA ASP A 98 -4.03 12.15 -17.34
C ASP A 98 -4.61 11.18 -16.29
N SER A 99 -3.95 10.02 -16.08
CA SER A 99 -4.38 9.04 -15.08
C SER A 99 -3.71 9.34 -13.74
N THR A 100 -4.52 9.71 -12.74
CA THR A 100 -4.00 10.22 -11.45
C THR A 100 -4.75 9.67 -10.26
N VAL A 101 -4.09 9.70 -9.09
CA VAL A 101 -4.70 9.45 -7.79
C VAL A 101 -4.68 10.75 -6.99
N VAL A 102 -5.78 11.04 -6.33
CA VAL A 102 -5.93 12.25 -5.51
C VAL A 102 -6.62 11.94 -4.18
N ALA A 103 -6.40 12.78 -3.18
CA ALA A 103 -7.23 12.81 -1.99
C ALA A 103 -8.56 13.48 -2.33
N ALA A 104 -9.66 12.74 -2.27
CA ALA A 104 -11.00 13.20 -2.65
C ALA A 104 -11.84 13.45 -1.38
N PRO A 105 -12.26 14.70 -1.09
CA PRO A 105 -13.05 15.01 0.09
C PRO A 105 -14.49 14.48 -0.03
N VAL A 106 -14.93 13.73 0.96
CA VAL A 106 -16.34 13.34 1.11
C VAL A 106 -17.08 14.51 1.74
N LYS A 107 -18.21 14.88 1.17
CA LYS A 107 -19.01 16.03 1.67
C LYS A 107 -19.46 15.77 3.11
N ASP A 108 -19.45 16.81 3.96
CA ASP A 108 -19.96 16.73 5.34
C ASP A 108 -21.44 16.33 5.42
N SER A 109 -22.21 16.64 4.36
CA SER A 109 -23.62 16.29 4.25
C SER A 109 -23.88 14.86 3.74
N ALA A 110 -22.85 14.08 3.48
CA ALA A 110 -23.00 12.70 3.00
C ALA A 110 -23.52 11.79 4.12
N ASP A 111 -24.44 10.91 3.80
CA ASP A 111 -24.98 9.92 4.75
C ASP A 111 -24.08 8.69 4.83
N VAL A 112 -22.84 8.92 5.29
CA VAL A 112 -21.83 7.87 5.50
C VAL A 112 -21.00 8.18 6.76
N PRO A 113 -20.48 7.15 7.45
CA PRO A 113 -19.74 7.34 8.72
C PRO A 113 -18.43 8.13 8.56
N PHE A 114 -17.93 8.28 7.35
CA PHE A 114 -16.67 8.97 7.00
C PHE A 114 -16.93 10.29 6.25
N ALA A 115 -18.09 10.92 6.43
CA ALA A 115 -18.35 12.25 5.94
C ALA A 115 -17.31 13.25 6.47
N GLY A 116 -16.86 14.17 5.64
CA GLY A 116 -15.82 15.14 5.95
C GLY A 116 -14.37 14.62 5.91
N GLN A 117 -14.17 13.32 5.63
CA GLN A 117 -12.83 12.74 5.48
C GLN A 117 -12.44 12.63 4.01
N ASN A 118 -11.13 12.55 3.75
CA ASN A 118 -10.62 12.28 2.42
C ASN A 118 -10.56 10.77 2.15
N VAL A 119 -10.92 10.38 0.93
CA VAL A 119 -10.81 9.01 0.42
C VAL A 119 -9.93 9.00 -0.81
N MET A 120 -9.46 7.82 -1.24
CA MET A 120 -8.72 7.69 -2.49
C MET A 120 -9.65 7.95 -3.67
N GLY A 121 -9.41 9.03 -4.41
CA GLY A 121 -10.02 9.30 -5.71
C GLY A 121 -9.07 8.88 -6.83
N VAL A 122 -9.57 8.13 -7.79
CA VAL A 122 -8.78 7.60 -8.91
C VAL A 122 -9.43 8.02 -10.22
N ARG A 123 -8.65 8.62 -11.10
CA ARG A 123 -9.01 8.85 -12.50
C ARG A 123 -8.10 8.00 -13.38
N VAL A 124 -8.70 7.23 -14.28
CA VAL A 124 -7.99 6.45 -15.30
C VAL A 124 -8.51 6.87 -16.68
N VAL A 125 -7.61 7.27 -17.55
CA VAL A 125 -7.95 7.64 -18.94
C VAL A 125 -7.59 6.48 -19.85
N PHE A 126 -8.61 5.82 -20.39
CA PHE A 126 -8.44 4.76 -21.36
C PHE A 126 -8.49 5.30 -22.79
N PRO A 127 -7.67 4.77 -23.72
CA PRO A 127 -7.71 5.17 -25.11
C PRO A 127 -9.02 4.77 -25.78
N SER A 128 -9.39 5.48 -26.88
CA SER A 128 -10.68 5.34 -27.56
C SER A 128 -10.80 4.10 -28.47
N TRP A 129 -9.76 3.28 -28.60
CA TRP A 129 -9.82 2.07 -29.44
C TRP A 129 -10.33 0.83 -28.70
N ASN A 130 -10.82 -0.12 -29.46
CA ASN A 130 -11.28 -1.41 -28.96
C ASN A 130 -10.10 -2.28 -28.52
N SER A 131 -9.93 -2.45 -27.23
CA SER A 131 -8.98 -3.40 -26.64
C SER A 131 -9.33 -3.68 -25.20
N ASN A 132 -8.95 -4.85 -24.71
CA ASN A 132 -8.93 -5.08 -23.27
C ASN A 132 -7.89 -4.17 -22.64
N ALA A 133 -8.32 -3.30 -21.77
CA ALA A 133 -7.48 -2.32 -21.11
C ALA A 133 -7.59 -2.47 -19.59
N ASN A 134 -6.43 -2.48 -18.93
CA ASN A 134 -6.36 -2.61 -17.49
C ASN A 134 -5.49 -1.48 -16.93
N ALA A 135 -5.92 -0.96 -15.80
CA ALA A 135 -5.16 0.00 -15.01
C ALA A 135 -4.92 -0.58 -13.61
N LYS A 136 -3.67 -0.59 -13.18
CA LYS A 136 -3.33 -0.90 -11.79
C LYS A 136 -3.08 0.39 -11.03
N ILE A 137 -3.70 0.50 -9.86
CA ILE A 137 -3.49 1.56 -8.89
C ILE A 137 -2.60 0.95 -7.80
N VAL A 138 -1.36 1.39 -7.74
CA VAL A 138 -0.34 0.79 -6.88
C VAL A 138 0.20 1.80 -5.87
N PRO A 139 0.58 1.34 -4.67
CA PRO A 139 1.26 2.20 -3.71
C PRO A 139 2.63 2.65 -4.24
N PRO A 140 3.16 3.77 -3.75
CA PRO A 140 4.45 4.31 -4.21
C PRO A 140 5.62 3.35 -3.98
N PHE A 141 5.46 2.38 -3.09
CA PHE A 141 6.43 1.32 -2.81
C PHE A 141 5.71 0.02 -2.42
N ASP A 142 6.40 -1.10 -2.53
CA ASP A 142 5.91 -2.38 -2.00
C ASP A 142 5.87 -2.27 -0.47
N ILE A 143 4.67 -2.29 0.11
CA ILE A 143 4.48 -2.11 1.55
C ILE A 143 5.25 -3.23 2.28
N PRO A 144 6.21 -2.91 3.17
CA PRO A 144 6.98 -3.93 3.86
C PRO A 144 6.17 -4.51 5.02
N ALA A 145 6.20 -5.84 5.15
CA ALA A 145 5.65 -6.53 6.32
C ALA A 145 6.61 -6.45 7.52
N TYR A 146 7.89 -6.26 7.24
CA TYR A 146 8.96 -6.09 8.22
C TYR A 146 9.59 -4.72 8.01
N GLU A 147 9.51 -3.88 9.01
CA GLU A 147 10.01 -2.53 8.98
C GLU A 147 11.41 -2.44 9.53
N PRO A 148 12.20 -1.41 9.13
CA PRO A 148 13.43 -1.11 9.82
C PRO A 148 13.09 -0.76 11.28
N LEU A 149 13.96 -1.19 12.16
CA LEU A 149 13.86 -0.88 13.56
C LEU A 149 13.90 0.64 13.74
N SER A 150 12.78 1.22 14.16
CA SER A 150 12.69 2.63 14.53
C SER A 150 12.05 2.71 15.91
N THR A 151 12.55 3.59 16.75
CA THR A 151 11.90 3.91 18.00
C THR A 151 10.69 4.79 17.70
N VAL A 152 9.50 4.34 18.11
CA VAL A 152 8.30 5.20 18.14
C VAL A 152 8.28 5.82 19.54
N SER A 153 8.35 7.14 19.65
CA SER A 153 8.15 7.83 20.92
C SER A 153 6.69 7.77 21.36
N ASP A 154 6.41 8.01 22.65
CA ASP A 154 5.06 8.02 23.22
C ASP A 154 4.11 9.03 22.53
N ASP A 155 4.66 9.98 21.77
CA ASP A 155 3.93 11.00 21.01
C ASP A 155 3.66 10.58 19.56
N ASP A 156 3.78 9.29 19.20
CA ASP A 156 3.69 8.76 17.82
C ASP A 156 4.70 9.41 16.82
N GLU A 157 5.67 10.16 17.31
CA GLU A 157 6.76 10.70 16.49
C GLU A 157 7.85 9.64 16.30
N ARG A 158 8.13 9.38 15.04
CA ARG A 158 9.14 8.42 14.64
C ARG A 158 10.53 9.02 14.77
N GLN A 159 11.34 8.52 15.69
CA GLN A 159 12.77 8.80 15.71
C GLN A 159 13.50 7.75 14.85
N ALA A 160 14.16 8.20 13.79
CA ALA A 160 15.12 7.34 13.09
C ALA A 160 16.23 6.93 14.06
N LEU A 161 16.68 5.68 13.95
CA LEU A 161 17.89 5.25 14.64
C LEU A 161 19.03 6.20 14.27
N SER A 162 19.82 6.63 15.25
CA SER A 162 21.01 7.43 15.00
C SER A 162 21.99 6.65 14.12
N GLU A 163 22.74 7.34 13.26
CA GLU A 163 23.70 6.72 12.33
C GLU A 163 24.77 5.85 13.06
N ASP A 164 24.91 6.01 14.40
CA ASP A 164 25.87 5.33 15.25
C ASP A 164 25.32 4.04 15.93
N GLU A 165 24.02 3.76 15.79
CA GLU A 165 23.41 2.54 16.35
C GLU A 165 23.40 1.43 15.31
N ASP A 166 24.28 0.46 15.48
CA ASP A 166 24.29 -0.77 14.68
C ASP A 166 22.97 -1.52 14.82
N ALA A 167 22.24 -1.69 13.71
CA ALA A 167 21.00 -2.47 13.65
C ALA A 167 21.19 -3.91 14.15
N SER A 168 22.44 -4.41 14.23
CA SER A 168 22.79 -5.72 14.75
C SER A 168 22.76 -5.81 16.29
N SER A 169 22.82 -4.67 17.00
CA SER A 169 22.80 -4.63 18.46
C SER A 169 21.39 -4.53 19.06
N PHE A 170 20.38 -4.38 18.20
CA PHE A 170 19.00 -4.18 18.62
C PHE A 170 18.34 -5.51 18.99
N ASN A 171 18.09 -5.71 20.27
CA ASN A 171 17.44 -6.91 20.78
C ASN A 171 15.92 -6.73 20.72
N VAL A 172 15.28 -7.25 19.65
CA VAL A 172 13.83 -7.19 19.39
C VAL A 172 13.00 -7.64 20.61
N ALA A 173 13.52 -8.60 21.38
CA ALA A 173 12.82 -9.16 22.54
C ALA A 173 12.70 -8.19 23.74
N GLN A 174 13.43 -7.10 23.77
CA GLN A 174 13.50 -6.20 24.93
C GLN A 174 12.71 -4.89 24.79
N ASN A 175 12.08 -4.64 23.63
CA ASN A 175 11.42 -3.37 23.38
C ASN A 175 9.91 -3.57 23.09
N PRO A 176 9.01 -3.30 24.07
CA PRO A 176 7.57 -3.52 23.91
C PRO A 176 6.90 -2.65 22.82
N SER A 177 7.59 -1.62 22.30
CA SER A 177 7.12 -0.80 21.19
C SER A 177 7.10 -1.52 19.84
N PHE A 178 7.73 -2.70 19.74
CA PHE A 178 7.78 -3.50 18.53
C PHE A 178 6.48 -4.22 18.15
N GLU A 179 5.49 -4.27 19.05
CA GLU A 179 4.20 -4.88 18.75
C GLU A 179 3.36 -4.05 17.75
N LYS A 180 3.66 -2.76 17.59
CA LYS A 180 2.97 -1.90 16.63
C LYS A 180 3.82 -1.72 15.39
N THR A 181 3.62 -2.56 14.38
CA THR A 181 4.26 -2.32 13.10
C THR A 181 3.63 -1.13 12.38
N LEU A 182 4.46 -0.35 11.68
CA LEU A 182 4.09 0.89 11.00
C LEU A 182 2.91 0.72 10.04
N PHE A 183 2.88 -0.42 9.34
CA PHE A 183 1.92 -0.71 8.27
C PHE A 183 0.77 -1.64 8.70
N GLU A 184 0.67 -2.00 9.98
CA GLU A 184 -0.50 -2.67 10.53
C GLU A 184 -1.60 -1.68 10.93
N GLY A 185 -2.82 -2.19 11.13
CA GLY A 185 -3.92 -1.36 11.62
C GLY A 185 -4.53 -0.42 10.57
N GLY A 186 -4.56 -0.82 9.31
CA GLY A 186 -5.16 -0.04 8.23
C GLY A 186 -4.16 0.63 7.28
N PHE A 187 -2.89 0.31 7.40
CA PHE A 187 -1.82 0.88 6.55
C PHE A 187 -1.23 -0.12 5.55
N GLY A 188 -1.90 -1.24 5.32
CA GLY A 188 -1.60 -2.14 4.22
C GLY A 188 -1.04 -3.50 4.59
N VAL A 189 -0.89 -3.83 5.89
CA VAL A 189 -0.39 -5.14 6.35
C VAL A 189 -1.31 -5.70 7.43
N VAL A 190 -1.58 -7.01 7.35
CA VAL A 190 -2.20 -7.79 8.43
C VAL A 190 -1.35 -9.02 8.68
N LYS A 191 -0.93 -9.21 9.91
CA LYS A 191 -0.15 -10.39 10.35
C LYS A 191 -1.02 -11.48 10.94
N ASN A 192 -0.44 -12.65 11.09
CA ASN A 192 -1.09 -13.86 11.62
C ASN A 192 -2.31 -14.32 10.83
N VAL A 193 -2.25 -14.16 9.50
CA VAL A 193 -3.32 -14.58 8.58
C VAL A 193 -3.11 -16.04 8.18
N GLY A 194 -4.01 -16.92 8.60
CA GLY A 194 -4.02 -18.33 8.19
C GLY A 194 -4.74 -18.53 6.87
N THR A 195 -6.06 -18.48 6.89
CA THR A 195 -6.90 -18.67 5.71
C THR A 195 -7.85 -17.48 5.53
N ILE A 196 -7.81 -16.85 4.37
CA ILE A 196 -8.74 -15.75 4.05
C ILE A 196 -10.11 -16.35 3.74
N LYS A 197 -11.12 -15.86 4.45
CA LYS A 197 -12.53 -16.21 4.25
C LYS A 197 -13.21 -15.29 3.26
N SER A 198 -12.99 -13.98 3.39
CA SER A 198 -13.54 -12.98 2.47
C SER A 198 -12.71 -11.69 2.48
N ILE A 199 -12.83 -10.96 1.39
CA ILE A 199 -12.26 -9.63 1.21
C ILE A 199 -13.41 -8.68 0.96
N LYS A 200 -13.39 -7.51 1.58
CA LYS A 200 -14.39 -6.45 1.44
C LYS A 200 -13.71 -5.16 0.98
N VAL A 201 -14.34 -4.44 0.08
CA VAL A 201 -13.90 -3.12 -0.40
C VAL A 201 -15.07 -2.14 -0.34
N THR A 202 -14.88 -1.04 0.38
CA THR A 202 -15.86 0.06 0.39
C THR A 202 -15.51 1.04 -0.72
N THR A 203 -16.40 1.18 -1.71
CA THR A 203 -16.18 2.00 -2.90
C THR A 203 -17.46 2.76 -3.30
N LEU A 204 -17.29 3.94 -3.90
CA LEU A 204 -18.37 4.68 -4.55
C LEU A 204 -18.38 4.31 -6.02
N GLY A 205 -19.47 3.73 -6.48
CA GLY A 205 -19.74 3.49 -7.89
C GLY A 205 -20.37 4.72 -8.57
N MET A 206 -20.08 4.88 -9.85
CA MET A 206 -20.64 5.92 -10.72
C MET A 206 -21.16 5.30 -12.03
N ASN A 207 -21.71 4.08 -11.94
CA ASN A 207 -22.25 3.30 -13.06
C ASN A 207 -21.24 2.97 -14.18
N PHE A 208 -19.96 2.89 -13.86
CA PHE A 208 -18.95 2.45 -14.82
C PHE A 208 -18.98 0.93 -14.98
N PRO A 209 -19.04 0.39 -16.22
CA PRO A 209 -19.07 -1.04 -16.47
C PRO A 209 -17.67 -1.69 -16.37
N HIS A 210 -16.89 -1.29 -15.39
CA HIS A 210 -15.51 -1.74 -15.17
C HIS A 210 -15.46 -2.81 -14.07
N GLY A 211 -14.63 -3.82 -14.24
CA GLY A 211 -14.36 -4.81 -13.22
C GLY A 211 -13.30 -4.33 -12.23
N LEU A 212 -13.52 -4.58 -10.94
CA LEU A 212 -12.58 -4.27 -9.87
C LEU A 212 -11.93 -5.54 -9.35
N TYR A 213 -10.60 -5.52 -9.24
CA TYR A 213 -9.80 -6.54 -8.56
C TYR A 213 -8.98 -5.91 -7.43
N VAL A 214 -8.79 -6.69 -6.37
CA VAL A 214 -7.83 -6.39 -5.30
C VAL A 214 -6.63 -7.30 -5.47
N HIS A 215 -5.45 -6.74 -5.39
CA HIS A 215 -4.18 -7.46 -5.39
C HIS A 215 -3.63 -7.55 -3.98
N LEU A 216 -3.35 -8.76 -3.55
CA LEU A 216 -2.73 -9.06 -2.25
C LEU A 216 -1.47 -9.88 -2.46
N THR A 217 -0.46 -9.61 -1.65
CA THR A 217 0.80 -10.37 -1.63
C THR A 217 0.91 -11.14 -0.31
N ASP A 218 1.19 -12.41 -0.39
CA ASP A 218 1.39 -13.28 0.77
C ASP A 218 2.86 -13.31 1.26
N ASN A 219 3.11 -14.08 2.33
CA ASN A 219 4.45 -14.22 2.92
C ASN A 219 5.47 -14.92 2.01
N ASP A 220 5.04 -15.54 0.93
CA ASP A 220 5.92 -16.15 -0.07
C ASP A 220 6.20 -15.20 -1.25
N ASN A 221 5.81 -13.92 -1.12
CA ASN A 221 5.86 -12.89 -2.16
C ASN A 221 5.08 -13.24 -3.43
N VAL A 222 4.03 -14.06 -3.30
CA VAL A 222 3.12 -14.37 -4.39
C VAL A 222 1.99 -13.35 -4.40
N GLU A 223 1.93 -12.55 -5.46
CA GLU A 223 0.82 -11.63 -5.71
C GLU A 223 -0.37 -12.40 -6.30
N ARG A 224 -1.54 -12.22 -5.69
CA ARG A 224 -2.80 -12.81 -6.17
C ARG A 224 -3.84 -11.73 -6.33
N ARG A 225 -4.65 -11.88 -7.39
CA ARG A 225 -5.76 -10.97 -7.65
C ARG A 225 -7.11 -11.60 -7.32
N TYR A 226 -7.98 -10.80 -6.74
CA TYR A 226 -9.31 -11.21 -6.29
C TYR A 226 -10.36 -10.34 -6.94
N PHE A 227 -11.28 -10.95 -7.72
CA PHE A 227 -12.34 -10.22 -8.40
C PHE A 227 -13.43 -9.82 -7.40
N MET A 228 -13.63 -8.51 -7.23
CA MET A 228 -14.61 -7.96 -6.30
C MET A 228 -15.98 -7.77 -6.91
N GLY A 229 -16.08 -7.64 -8.23
CA GLY A 229 -17.30 -7.39 -8.97
C GLY A 229 -17.15 -6.24 -9.96
N TYR A 230 -18.27 -5.87 -10.55
CA TYR A 230 -18.36 -4.72 -11.47
C TYR A 230 -18.81 -3.46 -10.74
N LEU A 231 -18.32 -2.32 -11.21
CA LEU A 231 -18.61 -0.98 -10.65
C LEU A 231 -19.87 -0.34 -11.28
N SER A 232 -20.72 -1.15 -11.91
CA SER A 232 -21.97 -0.72 -12.57
C SER A 232 -23.10 -0.51 -11.55
N PHE A 233 -22.87 0.38 -10.58
CA PHE A 233 -23.84 0.83 -9.59
C PHE A 233 -23.57 2.29 -9.24
N ASP A 234 -24.54 2.96 -8.63
CA ASP A 234 -24.43 4.33 -8.16
C ASP A 234 -24.41 4.37 -6.63
N GLY A 235 -23.55 5.24 -6.08
CA GLY A 235 -23.43 5.44 -4.64
C GLY A 235 -22.42 4.51 -3.94
N TRP A 236 -22.33 4.66 -2.61
CA TRP A 236 -21.44 3.88 -1.76
C TRP A 236 -21.92 2.45 -1.58
N LYS A 237 -21.00 1.49 -1.75
CA LYS A 237 -21.28 0.08 -1.59
C LYS A 237 -20.05 -0.68 -1.08
N GLU A 238 -20.28 -1.68 -0.24
CA GLU A 238 -19.27 -2.68 0.12
C GLU A 238 -19.33 -3.83 -0.89
N LEU A 239 -18.31 -3.96 -1.72
CA LEU A 239 -18.11 -5.12 -2.59
C LEU A 239 -17.43 -6.23 -1.78
N ARG A 240 -17.81 -7.48 -2.04
CA ARG A 240 -17.31 -8.62 -1.28
C ARG A 240 -16.94 -9.78 -2.17
N TRP A 241 -15.70 -10.25 -2.01
CA TRP A 241 -15.28 -11.55 -2.51
C TRP A 241 -15.32 -12.57 -1.36
N ASN A 242 -15.88 -13.75 -1.61
CA ASN A 242 -15.88 -14.86 -0.67
C ASN A 242 -15.01 -15.99 -1.24
N ASN A 243 -14.16 -16.57 -0.39
CA ASN A 243 -13.29 -17.66 -0.79
C ASN A 243 -14.12 -18.94 -1.05
N PRO A 244 -14.21 -19.41 -2.31
CA PRO A 244 -15.00 -20.60 -2.63
C PRO A 244 -14.36 -21.87 -2.08
N GLN A 245 -13.07 -21.85 -1.77
CA GLN A 245 -12.31 -23.00 -1.27
C GLN A 245 -12.12 -22.97 0.27
N TYR A 246 -12.72 -22.02 0.94
CA TYR A 246 -12.51 -21.81 2.38
C TYR A 246 -12.70 -23.08 3.22
N ILE A 247 -13.79 -23.84 3.01
CA ILE A 247 -14.08 -25.05 3.76
C ILE A 247 -13.04 -26.14 3.49
N SER A 248 -12.62 -26.32 2.24
CA SER A 248 -11.61 -27.31 1.87
C SER A 248 -10.22 -26.96 2.41
N GLU A 249 -9.87 -25.70 2.41
CA GLU A 249 -8.60 -25.20 2.97
C GLU A 249 -8.53 -25.42 4.49
N ILE A 250 -9.63 -25.16 5.22
CA ILE A 250 -9.70 -25.46 6.66
C ILE A 250 -9.56 -26.94 6.93
N ARG A 251 -10.30 -27.79 6.23
CA ARG A 251 -10.22 -29.25 6.40
C ARG A 251 -8.81 -29.78 6.11
N ASN A 252 -8.17 -29.27 5.06
CA ASN A 252 -6.79 -29.64 4.75
C ASN A 252 -5.81 -29.22 5.85
N ARG A 253 -6.07 -28.08 6.53
CA ARG A 253 -5.28 -27.62 7.66
C ARG A 253 -5.45 -28.52 8.89
N GLU A 254 -6.66 -28.98 9.16
CA GLU A 254 -6.95 -29.92 10.26
C GLU A 254 -6.25 -31.26 10.08
N ILE A 255 -6.08 -31.72 8.87
CA ILE A 255 -5.41 -32.99 8.54
C ILE A 255 -3.89 -32.87 8.62
N ARG A 256 -3.34 -31.67 8.42
CA ARG A 256 -1.89 -31.42 8.47
C ARG A 256 -1.44 -31.16 9.89
N VAL A 257 -0.33 -31.82 10.29
CA VAL A 257 0.35 -31.48 11.53
C VAL A 257 1.06 -30.14 11.32
N TYR A 258 0.49 -29.07 11.81
CA TYR A 258 1.04 -27.72 11.76
C TYR A 258 1.21 -27.16 13.17
N PRO A 259 2.19 -26.25 13.31
CA PRO A 259 3.19 -25.79 12.34
C PRO A 259 4.38 -26.75 12.23
N ILE A 260 4.98 -26.83 11.04
CA ILE A 260 6.32 -27.40 10.89
C ILE A 260 7.31 -26.32 11.33
N TYR A 261 7.97 -26.55 12.45
CA TYR A 261 9.04 -25.67 12.95
C TYR A 261 10.27 -25.71 12.01
N PRO A 262 10.97 -24.60 11.76
CA PRO A 262 10.69 -23.23 12.20
C PRO A 262 9.81 -22.47 11.20
N ARG A 263 8.74 -21.85 11.68
CA ARG A 263 7.82 -21.10 10.83
C ARG A 263 7.53 -19.74 11.43
N GLY A 264 7.79 -18.68 10.66
CA GLY A 264 7.42 -17.31 11.03
C GLY A 264 5.91 -17.04 10.88
N THR A 265 5.46 -15.93 11.43
CA THR A 265 4.06 -15.49 11.33
C THR A 265 3.69 -15.17 9.89
N PRO A 266 2.67 -15.82 9.30
CA PRO A 266 2.21 -15.48 7.97
C PRO A 266 1.52 -14.12 7.96
N PHE A 267 1.64 -13.40 6.84
CA PHE A 267 1.06 -12.08 6.67
C PHE A 267 0.44 -11.92 5.28
N ILE A 268 -0.41 -10.91 5.16
CA ILE A 268 -0.96 -10.43 3.88
C ILE A 268 -0.65 -8.94 3.75
N LYS A 269 -0.17 -8.54 2.57
CA LYS A 269 0.10 -7.16 2.20
C LYS A 269 -0.85 -6.70 1.10
N PHE A 270 -1.27 -5.46 1.16
CA PHE A 270 -1.99 -4.82 0.07
C PHE A 270 -1.01 -4.46 -1.06
N ALA A 271 -1.28 -4.91 -2.28
CA ALA A 271 -0.44 -4.66 -3.45
C ALA A 271 -1.06 -3.64 -4.43
N GLY A 272 -2.37 -3.40 -4.35
CA GLY A 272 -3.06 -2.43 -5.17
C GLY A 272 -4.45 -2.83 -5.61
N PHE A 273 -5.07 -1.98 -6.41
CA PHE A 273 -6.28 -2.28 -7.17
C PHE A 273 -5.96 -2.50 -8.65
N GLU A 274 -6.81 -3.23 -9.34
CA GLU A 274 -6.83 -3.29 -10.80
C GLU A 274 -8.23 -3.02 -11.29
N VAL A 275 -8.38 -2.06 -12.19
CA VAL A 275 -9.62 -1.74 -12.88
C VAL A 275 -9.51 -2.24 -14.32
N THR A 276 -10.47 -3.06 -14.74
CA THR A 276 -10.47 -3.67 -16.07
C THR A 276 -11.58 -3.10 -16.93
N ARG A 277 -11.26 -2.79 -18.18
CA ARG A 277 -12.20 -2.38 -19.21
C ARG A 277 -12.28 -3.46 -20.28
N ASP A 278 -13.47 -4.00 -20.50
CA ASP A 278 -13.72 -4.95 -21.57
C ASP A 278 -13.61 -4.29 -22.96
N ALA A 279 -13.20 -5.05 -23.96
CA ALA A 279 -13.02 -4.55 -25.33
C ALA A 279 -14.30 -3.96 -25.97
N SER A 280 -15.48 -4.36 -25.47
CA SER A 280 -16.78 -3.82 -25.91
C SER A 280 -17.03 -2.37 -25.49
N HIS A 281 -16.29 -1.88 -24.49
CA HIS A 281 -16.39 -0.50 -24.00
C HIS A 281 -15.30 0.36 -24.63
N ILE A 282 -15.72 1.35 -25.43
CA ILE A 282 -14.78 2.19 -26.19
C ILE A 282 -14.49 3.45 -25.39
N GLY A 283 -13.21 3.63 -25.07
CA GLY A 283 -12.68 4.89 -24.53
C GLY A 283 -13.28 5.34 -23.21
N GLY A 284 -13.00 6.57 -22.91
CA GLY A 284 -13.57 7.28 -21.77
C GLY A 284 -12.72 7.20 -20.51
N ASP A 285 -13.05 8.11 -19.60
CA ASP A 285 -12.44 8.19 -18.30
C ASP A 285 -13.16 7.27 -17.34
N PHE A 286 -12.40 6.52 -16.55
CA PHE A 286 -12.92 5.87 -15.36
C PHE A 286 -12.63 6.78 -14.16
N ILE A 287 -13.65 6.99 -13.33
CA ILE A 287 -13.52 7.67 -12.04
C ILE A 287 -14.08 6.75 -10.97
N GLY A 288 -13.32 6.54 -9.90
CA GLY A 288 -13.75 5.73 -8.77
C GLY A 288 -13.18 6.25 -7.47
N TYR A 289 -13.87 5.94 -6.36
CA TYR A 289 -13.46 6.35 -5.03
C TYR A 289 -13.43 5.13 -4.11
N PHE A 290 -12.35 4.99 -3.35
CA PHE A 290 -12.13 3.86 -2.48
C PHE A 290 -11.89 4.35 -1.07
N LYS A 291 -12.63 3.79 -0.11
CA LYS A 291 -12.51 4.15 1.31
C LYS A 291 -11.57 3.19 2.03
N ASP A 292 -11.81 1.88 1.94
CA ASP A 292 -11.04 0.87 2.67
C ASP A 292 -11.07 -0.51 1.99
N VAL A 293 -10.12 -1.35 2.44
CA VAL A 293 -10.11 -2.79 2.18
C VAL A 293 -10.00 -3.52 3.51
N LYS A 294 -10.92 -4.46 3.75
CA LYS A 294 -10.94 -5.32 4.94
C LYS A 294 -10.79 -6.77 4.55
N ILE A 295 -10.18 -7.55 5.42
CA ILE A 295 -10.09 -8.99 5.28
C ILE A 295 -10.77 -9.68 6.47
N ILE A 296 -11.49 -10.76 6.18
CA ILE A 296 -12.02 -11.67 7.18
C ILE A 296 -11.25 -12.98 7.04
N TYR A 297 -10.64 -13.43 8.10
CA TYR A 297 -9.70 -14.54 8.04
C TYR A 297 -9.67 -15.34 9.35
N ASP A 298 -9.17 -16.57 9.28
CA ASP A 298 -8.80 -17.34 10.47
C ASP A 298 -7.33 -17.12 10.79
N LYS A 299 -7.03 -16.95 12.07
CA LYS A 299 -5.64 -16.85 12.53
C LYS A 299 -4.86 -18.13 12.21
N ALA A 300 -3.58 -17.96 11.92
CA ALA A 300 -2.68 -19.09 11.77
C ALA A 300 -2.40 -19.70 13.16
N LEU A 301 -2.50 -21.02 13.26
CA LEU A 301 -2.09 -21.75 14.45
C LEU A 301 -0.58 -21.97 14.39
N LEU A 302 0.18 -21.13 15.08
CA LEU A 302 1.66 -21.14 15.03
C LEU A 302 2.28 -21.86 16.21
N THR A 303 1.57 -21.99 17.34
CA THR A 303 2.08 -22.58 18.57
C THR A 303 1.82 -24.07 18.56
N SER A 304 2.90 -24.86 18.63
CA SER A 304 2.87 -26.19 19.21
C SER A 304 3.52 -26.07 20.58
N ASP A 305 2.75 -26.36 21.64
CA ASP A 305 3.34 -26.50 22.98
C ASP A 305 4.38 -27.63 22.92
N ARG A 306 5.64 -27.27 23.10
CA ARG A 306 6.77 -28.19 23.18
C ARG A 306 7.40 -28.06 24.54
N ASP A 307 7.92 -29.15 25.04
CA ASP A 307 8.61 -29.16 26.35
C ASP A 307 9.97 -28.43 26.31
N ILE A 308 10.45 -28.08 25.11
CA ILE A 308 11.72 -27.37 24.89
C ILE A 308 11.44 -26.01 24.26
N ALA A 309 12.00 -24.95 24.82
CA ALA A 309 11.99 -23.60 24.28
C ALA A 309 12.97 -23.47 23.09
N ASP A 310 12.59 -24.07 21.95
CA ASP A 310 13.43 -24.18 20.76
C ASP A 310 13.89 -22.82 20.23
N GLU A 311 13.00 -21.83 20.24
CA GLU A 311 13.32 -20.49 19.68
C GLU A 311 14.30 -19.74 20.58
N ASP A 312 14.18 -19.86 21.93
CA ASP A 312 15.10 -19.26 22.88
C ASP A 312 16.51 -19.87 22.73
N LEU A 313 16.58 -21.16 22.36
CA LEU A 313 17.83 -21.86 22.15
C LEU A 313 18.48 -21.56 20.80
N TRP A 314 17.68 -21.58 19.72
CA TRP A 314 18.18 -21.55 18.35
C TRP A 314 18.00 -20.20 17.64
N GLY A 315 16.98 -19.41 17.98
CA GLY A 315 16.65 -18.09 17.39
C GLY A 315 16.47 -18.15 15.88
N ILE A 316 15.90 -19.23 15.34
CA ILE A 316 15.80 -19.45 13.88
C ILE A 316 14.75 -18.55 13.27
N ILE A 317 13.60 -18.38 13.93
CA ILE A 317 12.50 -17.52 13.44
C ILE A 317 12.97 -16.07 13.43
N GLY A 318 13.55 -15.58 14.53
CA GLY A 318 14.08 -14.22 14.63
C GLY A 318 15.15 -13.91 13.56
N LYS A 319 16.09 -14.84 13.33
CA LYS A 319 17.10 -14.69 12.26
C LYS A 319 16.48 -14.63 10.86
N LYS A 320 15.43 -15.44 10.58
CA LYS A 320 14.72 -15.41 9.29
C LYS A 320 13.96 -14.11 9.11
N GLU A 321 13.31 -13.61 10.17
CA GLU A 321 12.57 -12.34 10.12
C GLU A 321 13.51 -11.16 9.92
N ALA A 322 14.64 -11.11 10.62
CA ALA A 322 15.67 -10.09 10.42
C ALA A 322 16.24 -10.10 8.98
N ALA A 323 16.48 -11.30 8.42
CA ALA A 323 16.93 -11.43 7.04
C ALA A 323 15.89 -10.93 6.04
N ARG A 324 14.60 -11.23 6.26
CA ARG A 324 13.49 -10.72 5.43
C ARG A 324 13.37 -9.20 5.51
N GLN A 325 13.44 -8.65 6.71
CA GLN A 325 13.43 -7.20 6.94
C GLN A 325 14.55 -6.50 6.18
N SER A 326 15.79 -7.00 6.31
CA SER A 326 16.94 -6.46 5.59
C SER A 326 16.76 -6.53 4.07
N ALA A 327 16.22 -7.65 3.55
CA ALA A 327 15.96 -7.80 2.11
C ALA A 327 14.86 -6.86 1.61
N GLU A 328 13.76 -6.67 2.37
CA GLU A 328 12.68 -5.75 2.01
C GLU A 328 13.18 -4.30 2.01
N MET A 329 14.00 -3.91 3.00
CA MET A 329 14.59 -2.57 3.07
C MET A 329 15.58 -2.28 1.96
N SER A 330 16.42 -3.24 1.61
CA SER A 330 17.35 -3.11 0.47
C SER A 330 16.60 -2.95 -0.86
N LYS A 331 15.54 -3.73 -1.06
CA LYS A 331 14.68 -3.62 -2.26
C LYS A 331 13.99 -2.26 -2.33
N PHE A 332 13.44 -1.79 -1.22
CA PHE A 332 12.83 -0.48 -1.11
C PHE A 332 13.81 0.64 -1.43
N GLY A 333 14.97 0.67 -0.77
CA GLY A 333 16.00 1.68 -0.98
C GLY A 333 16.47 1.76 -2.43
N ASN A 334 16.74 0.62 -3.06
CA ASN A 334 17.11 0.56 -4.48
C ASN A 334 16.02 1.13 -5.40
N LYS A 335 14.75 0.81 -5.15
CA LYS A 335 13.63 1.34 -5.93
C LYS A 335 13.53 2.87 -5.80
N GLN A 336 13.68 3.40 -4.59
CA GLN A 336 13.59 4.85 -4.36
C GLN A 336 14.75 5.63 -4.95
N VAL A 337 15.98 5.10 -4.87
CA VAL A 337 17.14 5.69 -5.53
C VAL A 337 16.94 5.76 -7.06
N ASN A 338 16.44 4.68 -7.66
CA ASN A 338 16.16 4.66 -9.10
C ASN A 338 15.08 5.68 -9.49
N ARG A 339 13.99 5.76 -8.72
CA ARG A 339 12.92 6.77 -8.95
C ARG A 339 13.46 8.20 -8.86
N TYR A 340 14.31 8.49 -7.89
CA TYR A 340 14.94 9.79 -7.75
C TYR A 340 15.80 10.14 -8.96
N LEU A 341 16.63 9.20 -9.41
CA LEU A 341 17.48 9.38 -10.58
C LEU A 341 16.67 9.56 -11.87
N GLU A 342 15.58 8.83 -12.04
CA GLU A 342 14.67 8.98 -13.18
C GLU A 342 13.99 10.35 -13.18
N LYS A 343 13.43 10.78 -12.03
CA LYS A 343 12.83 12.12 -11.88
C LYS A 343 13.85 13.23 -12.16
N SER A 344 15.08 13.10 -11.66
CA SER A 344 16.15 14.08 -11.89
C SER A 344 16.56 14.17 -13.36
N LYS A 345 16.57 13.05 -14.09
CA LYS A 345 16.84 13.04 -15.53
C LYS A 345 15.71 13.70 -16.31
N LEU A 346 14.45 13.38 -16.01
CA LEU A 346 13.31 13.99 -16.68
C LEU A 346 13.28 15.51 -16.47
N ALA A 347 13.52 16.00 -15.25
CA ALA A 347 13.61 17.43 -14.97
C ALA A 347 14.72 18.10 -15.79
N ALA A 348 15.90 17.48 -15.88
CA ALA A 348 17.00 18.01 -16.70
C ALA A 348 16.68 18.03 -18.20
N GLU A 349 15.94 17.05 -18.71
CA GLU A 349 15.48 17.03 -20.10
C GLU A 349 14.42 18.12 -20.36
N GLU A 350 13.50 18.33 -19.44
CA GLU A 350 12.48 19.39 -19.53
C GLU A 350 13.12 20.78 -19.50
N ASP A 351 14.08 21.01 -18.61
CA ASP A 351 14.83 22.27 -18.53
C ASP A 351 15.61 22.53 -19.84
N PHE A 352 16.25 21.50 -20.40
CA PHE A 352 16.97 21.61 -21.68
C PHE A 352 16.02 21.95 -22.84
N VAL A 353 14.87 21.29 -22.91
CA VAL A 353 13.85 21.57 -23.94
C VAL A 353 13.31 22.98 -23.79
N SER A 354 13.02 23.43 -22.58
CA SER A 354 12.54 24.79 -22.30
C SER A 354 13.58 25.84 -22.74
N SER A 355 14.85 25.62 -22.45
CA SER A 355 15.92 26.53 -22.86
C SER A 355 16.05 26.66 -24.38
N LEU A 356 15.80 25.58 -25.13
CA LEU A 356 15.80 25.61 -26.61
C LEU A 356 14.66 26.46 -27.17
N TYR A 357 13.49 26.45 -26.53
CA TYR A 357 12.35 27.29 -26.93
C TYR A 357 12.60 28.76 -26.61
N GLU A 358 13.16 29.08 -25.46
CA GLU A 358 13.53 30.47 -25.06
C GLU A 358 14.58 31.06 -26.00
N ASP A 359 15.60 30.27 -26.40
CA ASP A 359 16.60 30.69 -27.35
C ASP A 359 16.01 30.90 -28.75
N SER A 360 15.04 30.12 -29.18
CA SER A 360 14.36 30.29 -30.46
C SER A 360 13.51 31.56 -30.49
N ASP A 361 12.81 31.88 -29.43
CA ASP A 361 12.01 33.10 -29.31
C ASP A 361 12.89 34.36 -29.23
N SER A 362 14.01 34.27 -28.53
CA SER A 362 14.99 35.38 -28.45
C SER A 362 15.64 35.68 -29.79
N ASN A 363 15.92 34.66 -30.62
CA ASN A 363 16.43 34.80 -31.95
C ASN A 363 15.39 35.33 -32.95
N ALA A 364 14.12 34.91 -32.81
CA ALA A 364 13.01 35.44 -33.62
C ALA A 364 12.79 36.94 -33.39
N GLN A 365 12.93 37.42 -32.17
CA GLN A 365 12.83 38.84 -31.83
C GLN A 365 14.02 39.66 -32.32
N ARG A 366 15.23 39.09 -32.37
CA ARG A 366 16.42 39.77 -32.91
C ARG A 366 16.36 39.94 -34.42
N HIS A 367 15.76 39.02 -35.16
CA HIS A 367 15.60 39.11 -36.62
C HIS A 367 14.35 39.90 -37.05
N GLY A 368 13.32 40.03 -36.20
CA GLY A 368 12.15 40.84 -36.48
C GLY A 368 12.37 42.37 -36.33
N GLY A 369 13.42 42.78 -35.61
CA GLY A 369 13.73 44.21 -35.37
C GLY A 369 14.61 44.89 -36.49
N GLN A 370 15.18 44.15 -37.40
CA GLN A 370 16.04 44.72 -38.48
C GLN A 370 15.33 45.01 -39.82
N ALA A 371 14.07 44.66 -39.94
CA ALA A 371 13.33 44.85 -41.18
C ALA A 371 12.43 46.11 -41.22
N ALA A 372 12.49 47.00 -40.22
CA ALA A 372 11.60 48.16 -40.12
C ALA A 372 12.25 49.54 -40.36
N ASP A 373 13.56 49.58 -40.72
CA ASP A 373 14.29 50.87 -40.92
C ASP A 373 14.80 51.08 -42.36
N GLU A 374 14.33 50.40 -43.38
CA GLU A 374 14.61 50.71 -44.79
C GLU A 374 13.30 50.68 -45.60
N ILE A 375 12.48 51.73 -45.50
CA ILE A 375 11.62 52.25 -46.62
C ILE A 375 11.45 53.76 -46.39
#